data_5e5ac679e926d5009169f05fdfae1cfc
#
_entry.id   5e5ac679e926d5009169f05fdfae1cfc
#
_cell.length_a   1.000
_cell.length_b   1.000
_cell.length_c   1.000
_cell.angle_alpha   90.00
_cell.angle_beta   90.00
_cell.angle_gamma   90.00
#
_symmetry.space_group_name_H-M   'P 1'
#
loop_
_entity.id
_entity.type
_entity.pdbx_description
1 polymer ?
#
loop_
_entity_poly.entity_id
_entity_poly.type
_entity_poly.pdbx_seq_one_letter_code
_entity_poly.pdbx_strand_id
1 'polypeptide(L)'
;MLGEPKITPYDLRFQFLGIAIRIHPGFWAICVFLGFSMRMSTPTMLLIFSVAVFLSLFIHEMGHALAFSRCGIRAHVVLYHFGGLAVPTGMESYFDHTSGYTSKQKLFVTAAGPSMQILAALLVIVAVRAVGKTDGFLTAQVGIPARLTADPHGTLDNIIMSLSRSDLAWNLRHMDEKRQALFTSADTNDDQLLSLAEYDVFQTTVNSPLRTSNQTSILGPSAITLDSISRMDQQLQTPAVISAERKKRFIGAQRELLDAADVRDDNMIRISDLQQTLDYQILFESDALNNFITIFVMISLFWAILNLAPVYPLDGGQITRELLVLFNVNNAIPKSLFVSIATGVAIGIWGLNNNSMFLTLMFFLMAYSSYQLLQRYQRGF
;
A
#
# COMPACT_ATOMS: atom_id res chain seq x y z
N MET A 1 -20.26 -15.86 -20.04
CA MET A 1 -20.51 -15.14 -18.78
C MET A 1 -19.77 -15.87 -17.68
N LEU A 2 -19.02 -15.15 -16.85
CA LEU A 2 -18.53 -15.67 -15.59
C LEU A 2 -19.76 -15.85 -14.69
N GLY A 3 -20.32 -17.06 -14.69
CA GLY A 3 -21.50 -17.38 -13.89
C GLY A 3 -21.12 -17.73 -12.46
N GLU A 4 -22.11 -17.82 -11.61
CA GLU A 4 -21.94 -18.30 -10.24
C GLU A 4 -21.25 -19.68 -10.24
N PRO A 5 -20.17 -19.89 -9.47
CA PRO A 5 -19.46 -21.18 -9.45
C PRO A 5 -20.37 -22.29 -8.89
N LYS A 6 -20.15 -23.51 -9.37
CA LYS A 6 -20.89 -24.66 -8.85
C LYS A 6 -20.72 -24.79 -7.35
N ILE A 7 -21.77 -25.20 -6.67
CA ILE A 7 -21.78 -25.45 -5.23
C ILE A 7 -20.86 -26.64 -4.94
N THR A 8 -19.99 -26.47 -3.92
CA THR A 8 -19.10 -27.54 -3.45
C THR A 8 -19.39 -27.87 -1.98
N PRO A 9 -19.07 -29.08 -1.51
CA PRO A 9 -19.22 -29.43 -0.09
C PRO A 9 -18.29 -28.63 0.84
N TYR A 10 -17.28 -27.98 0.30
CA TYR A 10 -16.29 -27.16 1.03
C TYR A 10 -16.61 -25.66 1.06
N ASP A 11 -17.75 -25.25 0.51
CA ASP A 11 -18.18 -23.85 0.54
C ASP A 11 -18.51 -23.44 1.98
N LEU A 12 -17.90 -22.37 2.46
CA LEU A 12 -18.29 -21.73 3.70
C LEU A 12 -19.59 -20.95 3.46
N ARG A 13 -20.61 -21.22 4.30
CA ARG A 13 -21.94 -20.58 4.17
C ARG A 13 -22.36 -20.02 5.52
N PHE A 14 -22.76 -18.76 5.52
CA PHE A 14 -23.29 -18.09 6.69
C PHE A 14 -24.24 -16.96 6.26
N GLN A 15 -24.87 -16.31 7.24
CA GLN A 15 -25.68 -15.13 7.00
C GLN A 15 -25.09 -13.92 7.74
N PHE A 16 -25.10 -12.78 7.10
CA PHE A 16 -24.69 -11.52 7.68
C PHE A 16 -25.72 -10.43 7.30
N LEU A 17 -26.26 -9.72 8.28
CA LEU A 17 -27.34 -8.73 8.10
C LEU A 17 -28.53 -9.26 7.29
N GLY A 18 -28.89 -10.53 7.45
CA GLY A 18 -29.98 -11.18 6.72
C GLY A 18 -29.66 -11.56 5.27
N ILE A 19 -28.43 -11.31 4.80
CA ILE A 19 -27.94 -11.66 3.47
C ILE A 19 -27.18 -12.99 3.55
N ALA A 20 -27.54 -13.94 2.69
CA ALA A 20 -26.83 -15.22 2.59
C ALA A 20 -25.47 -15.02 1.90
N ILE A 21 -24.41 -15.58 2.48
CA ILE A 21 -23.06 -15.44 2.00
C ILE A 21 -22.47 -16.82 1.76
N ARG A 22 -21.79 -16.97 0.63
CA ARG A 22 -21.10 -18.18 0.24
C ARG A 22 -19.68 -17.87 -0.18
N ILE A 23 -18.70 -18.55 0.40
CA ILE A 23 -17.29 -18.43 0.05
C ILE A 23 -16.84 -19.75 -0.54
N HIS A 24 -16.51 -19.73 -1.83
CA HIS A 24 -16.00 -20.90 -2.54
C HIS A 24 -14.52 -21.13 -2.21
N PRO A 25 -14.04 -22.37 -2.07
CA PRO A 25 -12.63 -22.65 -1.74
C PRO A 25 -11.61 -22.01 -2.68
N GLY A 26 -11.97 -21.87 -3.97
CA GLY A 26 -11.14 -21.19 -4.96
C GLY A 26 -10.82 -19.72 -4.61
N PHE A 27 -11.60 -19.07 -3.75
CA PHE A 27 -11.30 -17.73 -3.25
C PHE A 27 -10.00 -17.73 -2.43
N TRP A 28 -9.86 -18.66 -1.50
CA TRP A 28 -8.66 -18.77 -0.68
C TRP A 28 -7.42 -19.16 -1.49
N ALA A 29 -7.62 -20.06 -2.47
CA ALA A 29 -6.54 -20.47 -3.38
C ALA A 29 -5.98 -19.31 -4.18
N ILE A 30 -6.84 -18.41 -4.71
CA ILE A 30 -6.36 -17.23 -5.45
C ILE A 30 -5.72 -16.20 -4.52
N CYS A 31 -6.22 -16.01 -3.28
CA CYS A 31 -5.57 -15.14 -2.30
C CYS A 31 -4.14 -15.59 -2.00
N VAL A 32 -3.93 -16.88 -1.78
CA VAL A 32 -2.59 -17.46 -1.55
C VAL A 32 -1.71 -17.28 -2.79
N PHE A 33 -2.22 -17.57 -3.98
CA PHE A 33 -1.49 -17.39 -5.24
C PHE A 33 -1.06 -15.93 -5.45
N LEU A 34 -1.96 -14.97 -5.24
CA LEU A 34 -1.67 -13.55 -5.37
C LEU A 34 -0.67 -13.09 -4.30
N GLY A 35 -0.81 -13.58 -3.06
CA GLY A 35 0.14 -13.27 -2.00
C GLY A 35 1.56 -13.71 -2.34
N PHE A 36 1.73 -14.92 -2.87
CA PHE A 36 3.03 -15.38 -3.37
C PHE A 36 3.55 -14.55 -4.54
N SER A 37 2.67 -14.16 -5.48
CA SER A 37 3.04 -13.29 -6.59
C SER A 37 3.52 -11.91 -6.13
N MET A 38 3.01 -11.44 -4.99
CA MET A 38 3.43 -10.20 -4.33
C MET A 38 4.63 -10.41 -3.37
N ARG A 39 5.30 -11.56 -3.45
CA ARG A 39 6.48 -11.94 -2.63
C ARG A 39 6.22 -12.02 -1.13
N MET A 40 5.01 -12.28 -0.71
CA MET A 40 4.70 -12.54 0.69
C MET A 40 5.12 -13.96 1.04
N SER A 41 6.32 -14.11 1.60
CA SER A 41 6.98 -15.41 1.78
C SER A 41 6.64 -16.10 3.11
N THR A 42 6.11 -15.36 4.10
CA THR A 42 5.79 -15.94 5.41
C THR A 42 4.33 -16.35 5.51
N PRO A 43 4.00 -17.48 6.20
CA PRO A 43 2.61 -17.88 6.41
C PRO A 43 1.75 -16.80 7.08
N THR A 44 2.33 -16.05 8.02
CA THR A 44 1.64 -14.95 8.71
C THR A 44 1.25 -13.85 7.75
N MET A 45 2.16 -13.43 6.85
CA MET A 45 1.87 -12.41 5.83
C MET A 45 0.83 -12.88 4.83
N LEU A 46 0.88 -14.15 4.41
CA LEU A 46 -0.15 -14.74 3.54
C LEU A 46 -1.53 -14.75 4.20
N LEU A 47 -1.58 -15.05 5.50
CA LEU A 47 -2.84 -15.00 6.26
C LEU A 47 -3.37 -13.56 6.36
N ILE A 48 -2.52 -12.60 6.75
CA ILE A 48 -2.88 -11.18 6.84
C ILE A 48 -3.40 -10.68 5.50
N PHE A 49 -2.68 -10.96 4.41
CA PHE A 49 -3.09 -10.62 3.07
C PHE A 49 -4.45 -11.21 2.71
N SER A 50 -4.64 -12.52 2.94
CA SER A 50 -5.89 -13.21 2.59
C SER A 50 -7.09 -12.66 3.38
N VAL A 51 -6.89 -12.33 4.66
CA VAL A 51 -7.94 -11.70 5.49
C VAL A 51 -8.24 -10.28 5.03
N ALA A 52 -7.23 -9.50 4.68
CA ALA A 52 -7.41 -8.12 4.18
C ALA A 52 -8.16 -8.12 2.83
N VAL A 53 -7.78 -9.00 1.89
CA VAL A 53 -8.49 -9.19 0.61
C VAL A 53 -9.92 -9.63 0.86
N PHE A 54 -10.13 -10.62 1.72
CA PHE A 54 -11.47 -11.09 2.07
C PHE A 54 -12.36 -9.97 2.58
N LEU A 55 -11.92 -9.21 3.58
CA LEU A 55 -12.72 -8.13 4.17
C LEU A 55 -12.99 -7.01 3.15
N SER A 56 -12.01 -6.65 2.36
CA SER A 56 -12.14 -5.63 1.33
C SER A 56 -13.20 -6.02 0.28
N LEU A 57 -13.12 -7.23 -0.29
CA LEU A 57 -14.09 -7.72 -1.26
C LEU A 57 -15.46 -8.01 -0.64
N PHE A 58 -15.49 -8.51 0.59
CA PHE A 58 -16.72 -8.73 1.32
C PHE A 58 -17.50 -7.42 1.54
N ILE A 59 -16.82 -6.34 1.93
CA ILE A 59 -17.43 -5.00 2.07
C ILE A 59 -17.96 -4.51 0.74
N HIS A 60 -17.23 -4.72 -0.34
CA HIS A 60 -17.65 -4.37 -1.70
C HIS A 60 -18.95 -5.05 -2.08
N GLU A 61 -19.01 -6.39 -1.99
CA GLU A 61 -20.20 -7.17 -2.35
C GLU A 61 -21.38 -6.88 -1.42
N MET A 62 -21.10 -6.62 -0.14
CA MET A 62 -22.14 -6.19 0.80
C MET A 62 -22.73 -4.83 0.41
N GLY A 63 -21.93 -3.92 -0.17
CA GLY A 63 -22.42 -2.67 -0.74
C GLY A 63 -23.52 -2.91 -1.79
N HIS A 64 -23.26 -3.78 -2.76
CA HIS A 64 -24.25 -4.17 -3.77
C HIS A 64 -25.49 -4.84 -3.16
N ALA A 65 -25.27 -5.82 -2.28
CA ALA A 65 -26.37 -6.59 -1.67
C ALA A 65 -27.29 -5.74 -0.79
N LEU A 66 -26.72 -4.78 -0.03
CA LEU A 66 -27.50 -3.81 0.76
C LEU A 66 -28.27 -2.84 -0.16
N ALA A 67 -27.66 -2.41 -1.25
CA ALA A 67 -28.34 -1.56 -2.22
C ALA A 67 -29.49 -2.31 -2.92
N PHE A 68 -29.32 -3.60 -3.26
CA PHE A 68 -30.41 -4.45 -3.71
C PHE A 68 -31.54 -4.52 -2.70
N SER A 69 -31.24 -4.76 -1.42
CA SER A 69 -32.24 -4.80 -0.36
C SER A 69 -33.00 -3.48 -0.23
N ARG A 70 -32.34 -2.34 -0.40
CA ARG A 70 -32.99 -1.02 -0.41
C ARG A 70 -33.91 -0.80 -1.62
N CYS A 71 -33.64 -1.49 -2.73
CA CYS A 71 -34.52 -1.54 -3.89
C CYS A 71 -35.65 -2.58 -3.76
N GLY A 72 -35.80 -3.23 -2.61
CA GLY A 72 -36.82 -4.27 -2.38
C GLY A 72 -36.46 -5.66 -2.93
N ILE A 73 -35.19 -5.91 -3.24
CA ILE A 73 -34.74 -7.13 -3.88
C ILE A 73 -33.84 -7.92 -2.95
N ARG A 74 -34.16 -9.19 -2.85
CA ARG A 74 -33.30 -10.14 -2.14
C ARG A 74 -32.08 -10.46 -2.99
N ALA A 75 -30.90 -10.45 -2.37
CA ALA A 75 -29.66 -10.87 -3.03
C ALA A 75 -28.85 -11.77 -2.08
N HIS A 76 -27.98 -12.55 -2.64
CA HIS A 76 -26.96 -13.29 -1.90
C HIS A 76 -25.56 -12.95 -2.44
N VAL A 77 -24.56 -13.15 -1.62
CA VAL A 77 -23.15 -12.84 -1.95
C VAL A 77 -22.38 -14.13 -2.15
N VAL A 78 -21.58 -14.20 -3.21
CA VAL A 78 -20.68 -15.32 -3.49
C VAL A 78 -19.28 -14.77 -3.71
N LEU A 79 -18.31 -15.20 -2.88
CA LEU A 79 -16.89 -14.93 -3.09
C LEU A 79 -16.21 -16.15 -3.71
N TYR A 80 -15.46 -15.95 -4.79
CA TYR A 80 -14.81 -17.02 -5.55
C TYR A 80 -13.53 -16.54 -6.25
N HIS A 81 -12.88 -17.39 -7.02
CA HIS A 81 -11.54 -17.13 -7.58
C HIS A 81 -11.44 -15.93 -8.54
N PHE A 82 -12.54 -15.40 -9.05
CA PHE A 82 -12.56 -14.16 -9.85
C PHE A 82 -12.99 -12.91 -9.05
N GLY A 83 -13.13 -13.02 -7.73
CA GLY A 83 -13.56 -11.91 -6.87
C GLY A 83 -14.86 -12.21 -6.15
N GLY A 84 -15.77 -11.25 -6.13
CA GLY A 84 -17.10 -11.37 -5.53
C GLY A 84 -18.21 -11.20 -6.56
N LEU A 85 -19.40 -11.60 -6.15
CA LEU A 85 -20.62 -11.44 -6.94
C LEU A 85 -21.82 -11.33 -6.01
N ALA A 86 -22.53 -10.19 -6.06
CA ALA A 86 -23.84 -10.03 -5.42
C ALA A 86 -24.93 -10.42 -6.43
N VAL A 87 -25.61 -11.54 -6.19
CA VAL A 87 -26.60 -12.13 -7.09
C VAL A 87 -28.01 -11.83 -6.59
N PRO A 88 -28.85 -11.12 -7.38
CA PRO A 88 -30.24 -10.93 -7.02
C PRO A 88 -31.00 -12.27 -7.13
N THR A 89 -31.80 -12.60 -6.12
CA THR A 89 -32.56 -13.83 -6.04
C THR A 89 -33.90 -13.68 -6.79
N GLY A 90 -34.21 -14.67 -7.62
CA GLY A 90 -35.51 -14.70 -8.37
C GLY A 90 -35.50 -13.96 -9.72
N MET A 91 -34.32 -13.60 -10.22
CA MET A 91 -34.13 -13.04 -11.55
C MET A 91 -33.26 -13.94 -12.40
N GLU A 92 -33.76 -14.39 -13.54
CA GLU A 92 -32.98 -15.25 -14.46
C GLU A 92 -31.85 -14.50 -15.16
N SER A 93 -31.92 -13.17 -15.24
CA SER A 93 -30.85 -12.32 -15.78
C SER A 93 -30.92 -10.89 -15.27
N TYR A 94 -29.82 -10.44 -14.63
CA TYR A 94 -29.63 -9.02 -14.25
C TYR A 94 -29.54 -8.08 -15.49
N PHE A 95 -29.30 -8.65 -16.66
CA PHE A 95 -29.11 -7.93 -17.92
C PHE A 95 -30.38 -7.85 -18.79
N ASP A 96 -31.44 -8.52 -18.39
CA ASP A 96 -32.69 -8.47 -19.13
C ASP A 96 -33.39 -7.11 -18.93
N HIS A 97 -33.71 -6.45 -20.03
CA HIS A 97 -34.46 -5.17 -20.00
C HIS A 97 -35.89 -5.34 -19.46
N THR A 98 -36.39 -6.57 -19.35
CA THR A 98 -37.68 -6.92 -18.74
C THR A 98 -37.65 -7.01 -17.21
N SER A 99 -36.47 -7.02 -16.61
CA SER A 99 -36.33 -6.93 -15.17
C SER A 99 -36.81 -5.55 -14.71
N GLY A 100 -37.83 -5.48 -13.88
CA GLY A 100 -38.53 -4.25 -13.44
C GLY A 100 -37.70 -3.16 -12.73
N TYR A 101 -36.36 -3.12 -12.99
CA TYR A 101 -35.42 -2.12 -12.51
C TYR A 101 -35.31 -0.93 -13.42
N THR A 102 -35.40 0.24 -12.83
CA THR A 102 -35.02 1.47 -13.54
C THR A 102 -33.51 1.57 -13.65
N SER A 103 -33.01 2.26 -14.70
CA SER A 103 -31.56 2.54 -14.85
C SER A 103 -30.97 3.28 -13.65
N LYS A 104 -31.78 4.09 -12.95
CA LYS A 104 -31.35 4.76 -11.70
C LYS A 104 -31.08 3.75 -10.57
N GLN A 105 -31.94 2.74 -10.42
CA GLN A 105 -31.73 1.67 -9.43
C GLN A 105 -30.51 0.83 -9.77
N LYS A 106 -30.33 0.48 -11.06
CA LYS A 106 -29.13 -0.23 -11.54
C LYS A 106 -27.86 0.57 -11.24
N LEU A 107 -27.85 1.85 -11.56
CA LEU A 107 -26.74 2.75 -11.26
C LEU A 107 -26.44 2.82 -9.73
N PHE A 108 -27.48 2.96 -8.90
CA PHE A 108 -27.33 2.98 -7.45
C PHE A 108 -26.73 1.68 -6.92
N VAL A 109 -27.25 0.54 -7.34
CA VAL A 109 -26.73 -0.79 -6.93
C VAL A 109 -25.29 -0.95 -7.35
N THR A 110 -24.97 -0.66 -8.62
CA THR A 110 -23.62 -0.87 -9.16
C THR A 110 -22.60 0.07 -8.51
N ALA A 111 -22.96 1.32 -8.23
CA ALA A 111 -22.06 2.26 -7.56
C ALA A 111 -21.87 1.96 -6.07
N ALA A 112 -22.79 1.22 -5.43
CA ALA A 112 -22.76 0.98 -3.99
C ALA A 112 -21.57 0.14 -3.54
N GLY A 113 -21.13 -0.85 -4.32
CA GLY A 113 -19.96 -1.69 -4.03
C GLY A 113 -18.68 -0.88 -3.88
N PRO A 114 -18.19 -0.23 -4.96
CA PRO A 114 -17.01 0.61 -4.90
C PRO A 114 -17.12 1.72 -3.84
N SER A 115 -18.30 2.34 -3.69
CA SER A 115 -18.50 3.41 -2.70
C SER A 115 -18.35 2.92 -1.27
N MET A 116 -18.92 1.75 -0.93
CA MET A 116 -18.76 1.14 0.40
C MET A 116 -17.31 0.80 0.70
N GLN A 117 -16.59 0.30 -0.29
CA GLN A 117 -15.17 -0.07 -0.17
C GLN A 117 -14.29 1.15 0.05
N ILE A 118 -14.50 2.23 -0.71
CA ILE A 118 -13.80 3.51 -0.52
C ILE A 118 -14.13 4.08 0.86
N LEU A 119 -15.41 4.08 1.26
CA LEU A 119 -15.84 4.57 2.57
C LEU A 119 -15.17 3.80 3.71
N ALA A 120 -15.08 2.48 3.60
CA ALA A 120 -14.41 1.65 4.61
C ALA A 120 -12.91 1.98 4.71
N ALA A 121 -12.21 2.17 3.58
CA ALA A 121 -10.81 2.59 3.57
C ALA A 121 -10.65 3.97 4.23
N LEU A 122 -11.50 4.94 3.89
CA LEU A 122 -11.47 6.28 4.47
C LEU A 122 -11.76 6.26 5.98
N LEU A 123 -12.70 5.44 6.44
CA LEU A 123 -12.97 5.28 7.87
C LEU A 123 -11.77 4.72 8.63
N VAL A 124 -11.07 3.73 8.05
CA VAL A 124 -9.83 3.21 8.64
C VAL A 124 -8.76 4.30 8.70
N ILE A 125 -8.56 5.06 7.64
CA ILE A 125 -7.60 6.18 7.59
C ILE A 125 -7.93 7.22 8.67
N VAL A 126 -9.21 7.63 8.79
CA VAL A 126 -9.66 8.58 9.79
C VAL A 126 -9.47 8.05 11.21
N ALA A 127 -9.80 6.77 11.45
CA ALA A 127 -9.62 6.13 12.75
C ALA A 127 -8.14 6.10 13.17
N VAL A 128 -7.25 5.75 12.24
CA VAL A 128 -5.79 5.77 12.47
C VAL A 128 -5.31 7.17 12.80
N ARG A 129 -5.78 8.19 12.08
CA ARG A 129 -5.47 9.60 12.36
C ARG A 129 -5.98 10.05 13.72
N ALA A 130 -7.18 9.65 14.11
CA ALA A 130 -7.76 9.99 15.38
C ALA A 130 -6.98 9.45 16.60
N VAL A 131 -6.21 8.38 16.41
CA VAL A 131 -5.31 7.80 17.43
C VAL A 131 -3.95 8.50 17.48
N GLY A 132 -3.73 9.59 16.72
CA GLY A 132 -2.58 10.48 16.83
C GLY A 132 -1.36 10.14 15.96
N LYS A 133 -1.49 9.21 15.00
CA LYS A 133 -0.44 8.83 14.05
C LYS A 133 -0.85 9.26 12.62
N THR A 134 -0.63 10.52 12.28
CA THR A 134 -1.44 11.17 11.26
C THR A 134 -0.90 11.21 9.84
N ASP A 135 0.39 11.34 9.61
CA ASP A 135 0.85 11.69 8.27
C ASP A 135 1.62 10.58 7.55
N GLY A 136 2.30 9.72 8.30
CA GLY A 136 3.10 8.64 7.72
C GLY A 136 2.28 7.59 6.96
N PHE A 137 1.01 7.38 7.33
CA PHE A 137 0.19 6.34 6.69
C PHE A 137 -0.21 6.68 5.25
N LEU A 138 -0.69 7.90 5.00
CA LEU A 138 -1.02 8.35 3.64
C LEU A 138 0.25 8.54 2.79
N THR A 139 1.31 9.07 3.40
CA THR A 139 2.61 9.21 2.74
C THR A 139 3.18 7.84 2.36
N ALA A 140 3.07 6.84 3.24
CA ALA A 140 3.46 5.46 2.96
C ALA A 140 2.64 4.83 1.82
N GLN A 141 1.35 5.13 1.73
CA GLN A 141 0.50 4.60 0.65
C GLN A 141 0.76 5.26 -0.71
N VAL A 142 1.17 6.52 -0.73
CA VAL A 142 1.35 7.30 -1.97
C VAL A 142 2.81 7.32 -2.43
N GLY A 143 3.78 7.20 -1.51
CA GLY A 143 5.18 7.45 -1.82
C GLY A 143 6.19 6.37 -1.39
N ILE A 144 5.82 5.39 -0.56
CA ILE A 144 6.77 4.41 -0.04
C ILE A 144 6.41 3.00 -0.52
N PRO A 145 7.31 2.33 -1.25
CA PRO A 145 7.07 0.97 -1.72
C PRO A 145 6.84 0.00 -0.55
N ALA A 146 6.00 -1.00 -0.77
CA ALA A 146 5.65 -2.06 0.18
C ALA A 146 6.85 -2.83 0.78
N ARG A 147 8.05 -2.60 0.27
CA ARG A 147 9.30 -3.18 0.78
C ARG A 147 9.76 -2.60 2.12
N LEU A 148 9.42 -1.34 2.41
CA LEU A 148 9.74 -0.69 3.69
C LEU A 148 8.83 -1.15 4.83
N THR A 149 7.61 -1.59 4.51
CA THR A 149 6.63 -2.05 5.50
C THR A 149 6.89 -3.47 6.00
N ALA A 150 7.78 -4.24 5.33
CA ALA A 150 8.04 -5.63 5.71
C ALA A 150 8.92 -5.75 6.98
N ASP A 151 9.91 -4.88 7.15
CA ASP A 151 10.76 -4.81 8.34
C ASP A 151 11.45 -3.43 8.42
N PRO A 152 10.76 -2.40 8.92
CA PRO A 152 11.31 -1.06 8.98
C PRO A 152 12.47 -0.94 9.99
N HIS A 153 12.39 -1.62 11.14
CA HIS A 153 13.46 -1.61 12.14
C HIS A 153 14.70 -2.34 11.64
N GLY A 154 14.53 -3.53 11.04
CA GLY A 154 15.64 -4.24 10.43
C GLY A 154 16.28 -3.46 9.26
N THR A 155 15.52 -2.64 8.56
CA THR A 155 16.06 -1.74 7.53
C THR A 155 16.96 -0.65 8.14
N LEU A 156 16.52 -0.02 9.24
CA LEU A 156 17.33 0.97 9.98
C LEU A 156 18.58 0.34 10.57
N ASP A 157 18.43 -0.81 11.24
CA ASP A 157 19.56 -1.54 11.82
C ASP A 157 20.58 -1.92 10.75
N ASN A 158 20.13 -2.38 9.57
CA ASN A 158 21.01 -2.69 8.46
C ASN A 158 21.72 -1.45 7.89
N ILE A 159 21.05 -0.29 7.85
CA ILE A 159 21.71 0.97 7.49
C ILE A 159 22.82 1.27 8.50
N ILE A 160 22.50 1.27 9.79
CA ILE A 160 23.46 1.60 10.84
C ILE A 160 24.63 0.64 10.88
N MET A 161 24.39 -0.67 10.77
CA MET A 161 25.45 -1.68 10.71
C MET A 161 26.35 -1.56 9.48
N SER A 162 25.85 -0.99 8.38
CA SER A 162 26.61 -0.77 7.14
C SER A 162 27.40 0.54 7.14
N LEU A 163 27.17 1.45 8.10
CA LEU A 163 27.92 2.68 8.21
C LEU A 163 29.34 2.41 8.70
N SER A 164 30.30 2.98 8.00
CA SER A 164 31.68 3.06 8.50
C SER A 164 31.83 4.26 9.45
N ARG A 165 32.91 4.26 10.23
CA ARG A 165 33.21 5.38 11.15
C ARG A 165 33.42 6.73 10.44
N SER A 166 33.74 6.72 9.15
CA SER A 166 33.80 7.92 8.30
C SER A 166 32.49 8.35 7.69
N ASP A 167 31.43 7.53 7.79
CA ASP A 167 30.11 7.82 7.23
C ASP A 167 29.22 8.58 8.20
N LEU A 168 29.49 8.46 9.50
CA LEU A 168 28.76 9.10 10.59
C LEU A 168 29.56 10.32 11.06
N ALA A 169 28.91 11.47 11.08
CA ALA A 169 29.56 12.73 11.46
C ALA A 169 28.59 13.66 12.24
N TRP A 170 29.13 14.64 12.90
CA TRP A 170 28.41 15.67 13.63
C TRP A 170 28.82 17.04 13.10
N ASN A 171 27.84 17.92 12.85
CA ASN A 171 28.10 19.24 12.29
C ASN A 171 28.67 20.19 13.35
N LEU A 172 29.89 20.63 13.16
CA LEU A 172 30.61 21.55 14.10
C LEU A 172 29.88 22.88 14.26
N ARG A 173 29.23 23.38 13.22
CA ARG A 173 28.49 24.65 13.29
C ARG A 173 27.26 24.60 14.21
N HIS A 174 26.75 23.40 14.47
CA HIS A 174 25.60 23.23 15.39
C HIS A 174 25.99 22.98 16.82
N MET A 175 27.29 22.88 17.10
CA MET A 175 27.81 22.75 18.46
C MET A 175 27.90 24.12 19.15
N ASP A 176 27.91 24.12 20.49
CA ASP A 176 28.22 25.34 21.24
C ASP A 176 29.67 25.80 20.99
N GLU A 177 29.95 27.08 21.22
CA GLU A 177 31.27 27.70 20.95
C GLU A 177 32.44 26.96 21.59
N LYS A 178 32.24 26.38 22.80
CA LYS A 178 33.30 25.65 23.51
C LYS A 178 33.64 24.34 22.84
N ARG A 179 32.61 23.59 22.42
CA ARG A 179 32.79 22.32 21.68
C ARG A 179 33.32 22.58 20.29
N GLN A 180 32.80 23.59 19.61
CA GLN A 180 33.27 23.98 18.28
C GLN A 180 34.78 24.32 18.35
N ALA A 181 35.21 25.17 19.27
CA ALA A 181 36.63 25.50 19.45
C ALA A 181 37.49 24.28 19.77
N LEU A 182 36.97 23.35 20.58
CA LEU A 182 37.67 22.12 20.95
C LEU A 182 37.88 21.19 19.75
N PHE A 183 36.85 20.98 18.93
CA PHE A 183 36.87 20.00 17.87
C PHE A 183 37.25 20.54 16.48
N THR A 184 37.37 21.85 16.28
CA THR A 184 37.86 22.45 15.04
C THR A 184 39.25 21.91 14.63
N SER A 185 40.10 21.60 15.59
CA SER A 185 41.41 20.99 15.31
C SER A 185 41.36 19.50 14.98
N ALA A 186 40.22 18.87 15.21
CA ALA A 186 39.99 17.46 14.87
C ALA A 186 39.42 17.28 13.46
N ASP A 187 38.79 18.31 12.89
CA ASP A 187 38.33 18.35 11.50
C ASP A 187 39.55 18.46 10.60
N THR A 188 40.00 17.31 10.10
CA THR A 188 41.26 17.21 9.35
C THR A 188 41.07 17.54 7.87
N ASN A 189 39.86 17.49 7.36
CA ASN A 189 39.51 17.75 5.96
C ASN A 189 38.83 19.10 5.75
N ASP A 190 38.60 19.88 6.82
CA ASP A 190 37.99 21.22 6.84
C ASP A 190 36.57 21.25 6.20
N ASP A 191 35.82 20.15 6.33
CA ASP A 191 34.44 20.03 5.81
C ASP A 191 33.39 20.48 6.82
N GLN A 192 33.83 20.92 8.02
CA GLN A 192 33.02 21.35 9.14
C GLN A 192 32.13 20.26 9.74
N LEU A 193 32.47 19.02 9.46
CA LEU A 193 31.86 17.82 10.02
C LEU A 193 32.93 17.09 10.85
N LEU A 194 32.60 16.77 12.09
CA LEU A 194 33.43 15.90 12.92
C LEU A 194 32.99 14.46 12.67
N SER A 195 33.70 13.74 11.81
CA SER A 195 33.43 12.31 11.61
C SER A 195 33.80 11.49 12.85
N LEU A 196 33.14 10.34 13.04
CA LEU A 196 33.46 9.44 14.13
C LEU A 196 34.94 8.99 14.09
N ALA A 197 35.51 8.85 12.89
CA ALA A 197 36.92 8.51 12.70
C ALA A 197 37.85 9.62 13.20
N GLU A 198 37.56 10.88 12.90
CA GLU A 198 38.31 12.06 13.39
C GLU A 198 38.15 12.23 14.89
N TYR A 199 36.95 12.03 15.43
CA TYR A 199 36.70 12.04 16.87
C TYR A 199 37.56 11.00 17.61
N ASP A 200 37.66 9.77 17.06
CA ASP A 200 38.49 8.71 17.65
C ASP A 200 40.01 9.08 17.66
N VAL A 201 40.49 9.63 16.54
CA VAL A 201 41.88 10.10 16.45
C VAL A 201 42.13 11.23 17.46
N PHE A 202 41.19 12.18 17.53
CA PHE A 202 41.28 13.28 18.50
C PHE A 202 41.34 12.78 19.97
N GLN A 203 40.45 11.81 20.30
CA GLN A 203 40.42 11.22 21.67
C GLN A 203 41.69 10.45 22.01
N THR A 204 42.39 9.88 21.04
CA THR A 204 43.66 9.17 21.26
C THR A 204 44.85 10.12 21.33
N THR A 205 44.80 11.26 20.63
CA THR A 205 45.94 12.20 20.49
C THR A 205 45.95 13.25 21.58
N VAL A 206 44.78 13.71 22.00
CA VAL A 206 44.64 14.68 23.08
C VAL A 206 44.24 13.95 24.36
N ASN A 207 45.09 13.99 25.39
CA ASN A 207 44.76 13.51 26.74
C ASN A 207 43.61 14.39 27.31
N SER A 208 42.40 14.19 26.78
CA SER A 208 41.25 15.02 27.05
C SER A 208 40.82 14.91 28.49
N PRO A 209 40.55 16.04 29.20
CA PRO A 209 39.97 16.06 30.54
C PRO A 209 38.58 15.43 30.63
N LEU A 210 37.98 15.06 29.49
CA LEU A 210 36.72 14.32 29.40
C LEU A 210 36.88 12.80 29.64
N ARG A 211 38.11 12.31 29.81
CA ARG A 211 38.40 10.93 30.18
C ARG A 211 38.12 10.72 31.65
N THR A 212 36.91 10.36 32.01
CA THR A 212 36.66 9.70 33.28
C THR A 212 37.36 8.35 33.28
N SER A 213 38.10 8.04 34.35
CA SER A 213 39.13 7.01 34.51
C SER A 213 38.72 5.55 34.25
N ASN A 214 37.56 5.27 33.69
CA ASN A 214 37.05 3.93 33.40
C ASN A 214 36.36 3.76 32.02
N GLN A 215 36.51 4.68 31.07
CA GLN A 215 35.95 4.52 29.73
C GLN A 215 37.06 4.33 28.68
N THR A 216 37.47 3.07 28.47
CA THR A 216 37.92 2.61 27.16
C THR A 216 36.89 3.08 26.14
N SER A 217 37.35 3.75 25.09
CA SER A 217 36.58 4.34 23.97
C SER A 217 35.07 4.14 24.08
N ILE A 218 34.27 5.20 24.09
CA ILE A 218 32.80 5.15 24.23
C ILE A 218 32.18 4.20 23.23
N LEU A 219 32.89 3.96 22.13
CA LEU A 219 32.63 2.92 21.13
C LEU A 219 33.89 2.05 21.12
N GLY A 220 33.86 0.90 21.80
CA GLY A 220 34.83 -0.17 21.59
C GLY A 220 34.94 -0.54 20.11
N PRO A 221 35.80 -1.49 19.70
CA PRO A 221 35.91 -1.97 18.30
C PRO A 221 34.62 -2.60 17.77
N SER A 222 33.57 -2.58 18.53
CA SER A 222 32.23 -3.13 18.28
C SER A 222 31.41 -2.24 17.36
N ALA A 223 30.47 -2.85 16.67
CA ALA A 223 29.53 -2.25 15.71
C ALA A 223 28.91 -0.93 16.20
N ILE A 224 28.72 0.02 15.28
CA ILE A 224 27.95 1.24 15.51
C ILE A 224 26.50 0.82 15.81
N THR A 225 25.95 1.31 16.93
CA THR A 225 24.55 1.02 17.33
C THR A 225 23.81 2.33 17.58
N LEU A 226 22.48 2.30 17.51
CA LEU A 226 21.63 3.45 17.82
C LEU A 226 21.90 4.03 19.21
N ASP A 227 22.08 3.17 20.22
CA ASP A 227 22.40 3.60 21.59
C ASP A 227 23.74 4.31 21.67
N SER A 228 24.72 3.89 20.88
CA SER A 228 26.03 4.53 20.83
C SER A 228 25.94 5.89 20.15
N ILE A 229 25.18 6.02 19.08
CA ILE A 229 24.91 7.28 18.39
C ILE A 229 24.18 8.24 19.33
N SER A 230 23.09 7.80 19.97
CA SER A 230 22.31 8.64 20.91
C SER A 230 23.16 9.18 22.06
N ARG A 231 24.09 8.38 22.60
CA ARG A 231 25.03 8.85 23.64
C ARG A 231 25.98 9.92 23.12
N MET A 232 26.49 9.74 21.88
CA MET A 232 27.33 10.73 21.23
C MET A 232 26.58 12.03 20.95
N ASP A 233 25.33 11.94 20.45
CA ASP A 233 24.47 13.10 20.20
C ASP A 233 24.26 13.93 21.48
N GLN A 234 24.02 13.26 22.61
CA GLN A 234 23.91 13.92 23.91
C GLN A 234 25.23 14.57 24.37
N GLN A 235 26.35 13.89 24.15
CA GLN A 235 27.66 14.39 24.53
C GLN A 235 28.10 15.59 23.69
N LEU A 236 27.88 15.53 22.38
CA LEU A 236 28.24 16.57 21.42
C LEU A 236 27.17 17.66 21.28
N GLN A 237 25.98 17.42 21.85
CA GLN A 237 24.78 18.31 21.77
C GLN A 237 24.40 18.70 20.36
N THR A 238 24.62 17.81 19.43
CA THR A 238 24.21 17.94 18.03
C THR A 238 23.88 16.56 17.46
N PRO A 239 22.87 16.43 16.60
CA PRO A 239 22.48 15.14 16.05
C PRO A 239 23.52 14.63 15.03
N ALA A 240 23.73 13.33 15.03
CA ALA A 240 24.51 12.62 14.02
C ALA A 240 23.88 12.76 12.63
N VAL A 241 24.73 12.93 11.62
CA VAL A 241 24.32 13.07 10.22
C VAL A 241 25.07 12.08 9.33
N ILE A 242 24.41 11.68 8.23
CA ILE A 242 25.00 10.92 7.14
C ILE A 242 25.05 11.85 5.94
N SER A 243 26.20 11.97 5.25
CA SER A 243 26.31 12.83 4.08
C SER A 243 25.51 12.26 2.90
N ALA A 244 24.95 13.15 2.04
CA ALA A 244 24.18 12.74 0.86
C ALA A 244 25.02 11.92 -0.16
N GLU A 245 26.33 12.09 -0.19
CA GLU A 245 27.19 11.25 -1.04
C GLU A 245 27.18 9.79 -0.60
N ARG A 246 27.10 9.52 0.69
CA ARG A 246 26.99 8.18 1.25
C ARG A 246 25.65 7.53 0.95
N LYS A 247 24.60 8.32 0.87
CA LYS A 247 23.26 7.91 0.45
C LYS A 247 23.29 7.14 -0.88
N LYS A 248 24.19 7.51 -1.81
CA LYS A 248 24.33 6.85 -3.14
C LYS A 248 24.75 5.38 -3.05
N ARG A 249 25.33 4.94 -1.93
CA ARG A 249 25.77 3.55 -1.72
C ARG A 249 24.65 2.61 -1.34
N PHE A 250 23.53 3.15 -0.84
CA PHE A 250 22.39 2.37 -0.42
C PHE A 250 21.46 2.09 -1.60
N ILE A 251 20.83 0.92 -1.62
CA ILE A 251 19.94 0.46 -2.68
C ILE A 251 18.63 -0.07 -2.08
N GLY A 252 17.56 -0.09 -2.89
CA GLY A 252 16.26 -0.64 -2.49
C GLY A 252 15.66 0.07 -1.29
N ALA A 253 15.14 -0.67 -0.32
CA ALA A 253 14.45 -0.14 0.85
C ALA A 253 15.29 0.82 1.70
N GLN A 254 16.60 0.57 1.83
CA GLN A 254 17.52 1.45 2.54
C GLN A 254 17.62 2.83 1.88
N ARG A 255 17.73 2.87 0.55
CA ARG A 255 17.79 4.12 -0.20
C ARG A 255 16.48 4.90 -0.08
N GLU A 256 15.36 4.20 -0.18
CA GLU A 256 14.03 4.81 -0.07
C GLU A 256 13.77 5.40 1.32
N LEU A 257 14.24 4.73 2.40
CA LEU A 257 14.15 5.28 3.75
C LEU A 257 15.00 6.53 3.90
N LEU A 258 16.22 6.53 3.35
CA LEU A 258 17.11 7.68 3.36
C LEU A 258 16.54 8.86 2.54
N ASP A 259 15.90 8.57 1.40
CA ASP A 259 15.23 9.59 0.57
C ASP A 259 14.01 10.18 1.30
N ALA A 260 13.23 9.37 2.01
CA ALA A 260 12.09 9.82 2.79
C ALA A 260 12.48 10.64 4.04
N ALA A 261 13.65 10.38 4.62
CA ALA A 261 14.15 11.09 5.79
C ALA A 261 14.89 12.40 5.44
N ASP A 262 15.21 12.62 4.17
CA ASP A 262 15.87 13.84 3.69
C ASP A 262 14.85 14.98 3.48
N VAL A 263 14.20 15.37 4.57
CA VAL A 263 13.08 16.34 4.56
C VAL A 263 13.54 17.77 4.25
N ARG A 264 14.84 18.09 4.47
CA ARG A 264 15.34 19.47 4.39
C ARG A 264 16.13 19.77 3.13
N ASP A 265 16.40 18.73 2.32
CA ASP A 265 17.19 18.83 1.09
C ASP A 265 18.53 19.61 1.31
N ASP A 266 19.10 19.43 2.52
CA ASP A 266 20.36 20.08 2.95
C ASP A 266 21.60 19.19 2.73
N ASN A 267 21.45 18.10 1.99
CA ASN A 267 22.45 17.08 1.74
C ASN A 267 22.95 16.35 3.01
N MET A 268 22.22 16.46 4.11
CA MET A 268 22.54 15.80 5.36
C MET A 268 21.32 15.07 5.91
N ILE A 269 21.45 13.78 6.13
CA ILE A 269 20.38 12.95 6.70
C ILE A 269 20.69 12.73 8.18
N ARG A 270 19.84 13.22 9.05
CA ARG A 270 19.99 13.03 10.50
C ARG A 270 19.47 11.65 10.90
N ILE A 271 20.17 11.00 11.80
CA ILE A 271 19.70 9.71 12.35
C ILE A 271 18.36 9.88 13.06
N SER A 272 18.13 11.01 13.72
CA SER A 272 16.82 11.35 14.32
C SER A 272 15.69 11.44 13.28
N ASP A 273 15.96 11.96 12.09
CA ASP A 273 14.98 12.09 11.03
C ASP A 273 14.64 10.70 10.43
N LEU A 274 15.64 9.80 10.37
CA LEU A 274 15.41 8.39 10.03
C LEU A 274 14.50 7.69 11.04
N GLN A 275 14.79 7.86 12.34
CA GLN A 275 13.94 7.30 13.40
C GLN A 275 12.53 7.88 13.35
N GLN A 276 12.41 9.20 13.21
CA GLN A 276 11.12 9.85 13.09
C GLN A 276 10.34 9.39 11.85
N THR A 277 11.01 9.20 10.71
CA THR A 277 10.39 8.67 9.50
C THR A 277 9.85 7.27 9.72
N LEU A 278 10.57 6.43 10.47
CA LEU A 278 10.11 5.09 10.85
C LEU A 278 8.95 5.14 11.85
N ASP A 279 9.02 6.01 12.86
CA ASP A 279 7.94 6.19 13.84
C ASP A 279 6.64 6.64 13.19
N TYR A 280 6.71 7.43 12.12
CA TYR A 280 5.55 7.77 11.31
C TYR A 280 5.00 6.59 10.51
N GLN A 281 5.83 5.59 10.19
CA GLN A 281 5.42 4.38 9.47
C GLN A 281 4.86 3.30 10.40
N ILE A 282 5.29 3.27 11.67
CA ILE A 282 4.79 2.33 12.67
C ILE A 282 3.59 2.95 13.36
N LEU A 283 2.40 2.52 12.93
CA LEU A 283 1.13 3.01 13.48
C LEU A 283 0.86 2.45 14.88
N PHE A 284 1.21 1.19 15.10
CA PHE A 284 0.95 0.43 16.30
C PHE A 284 2.19 -0.41 16.64
N GLU A 285 2.32 -0.87 17.89
CA GLU A 285 3.39 -1.79 18.32
C GLU A 285 3.34 -3.15 17.61
N SER A 286 2.20 -3.49 17.03
CA SER A 286 1.99 -4.76 16.32
C SER A 286 2.24 -4.62 14.83
N ASP A 287 3.31 -5.21 14.31
CA ASP A 287 3.63 -5.27 12.88
C ASP A 287 2.50 -5.96 12.08
N ALA A 288 1.87 -6.98 12.66
CA ALA A 288 0.76 -7.67 12.03
C ALA A 288 -0.44 -6.74 11.79
N LEU A 289 -0.75 -5.87 12.76
CA LEU A 289 -1.82 -4.88 12.64
C LEU A 289 -1.46 -3.79 11.63
N ASN A 290 -0.23 -3.29 11.64
CA ASN A 290 0.25 -2.30 10.68
C ASN A 290 0.18 -2.83 9.26
N ASN A 291 0.67 -4.04 9.04
CA ASN A 291 0.62 -4.70 7.74
C ASN A 291 -0.83 -4.95 7.29
N PHE A 292 -1.70 -5.39 8.20
CA PHE A 292 -3.11 -5.59 7.88
C PHE A 292 -3.78 -4.27 7.45
N ILE A 293 -3.62 -3.19 8.20
CA ILE A 293 -4.21 -1.88 7.88
C ILE A 293 -3.70 -1.40 6.52
N THR A 294 -2.40 -1.45 6.31
CA THR A 294 -1.76 -1.02 5.05
C THR A 294 -2.29 -1.80 3.86
N ILE A 295 -2.30 -3.13 3.94
CA ILE A 295 -2.78 -4.01 2.88
C ILE A 295 -4.28 -3.80 2.64
N PHE A 296 -5.08 -3.71 3.71
CA PHE A 296 -6.53 -3.50 3.61
C PHE A 296 -6.87 -2.20 2.90
N VAL A 297 -6.27 -1.08 3.30
CA VAL A 297 -6.52 0.24 2.68
C VAL A 297 -6.03 0.25 1.23
N MET A 298 -4.82 -0.25 0.98
CA MET A 298 -4.26 -0.33 -0.37
C MET A 298 -5.18 -1.14 -1.31
N ILE A 299 -5.57 -2.34 -0.90
CA ILE A 299 -6.44 -3.19 -1.71
C ILE A 299 -7.81 -2.55 -1.88
N SER A 300 -8.39 -1.97 -0.82
CA SER A 300 -9.71 -1.37 -0.89
C SER A 300 -9.74 -0.18 -1.85
N LEU A 301 -8.76 0.70 -1.81
CA LEU A 301 -8.68 1.84 -2.73
C LEU A 301 -8.35 1.38 -4.16
N PHE A 302 -7.33 0.53 -4.32
CA PHE A 302 -6.92 0.06 -5.64
C PHE A 302 -8.03 -0.72 -6.33
N TRP A 303 -8.67 -1.66 -5.63
CA TRP A 303 -9.75 -2.50 -6.19
C TRP A 303 -10.99 -1.67 -6.52
N ALA A 304 -11.37 -0.71 -5.66
CA ALA A 304 -12.48 0.19 -5.94
C ALA A 304 -12.23 1.04 -7.20
N ILE A 305 -11.04 1.62 -7.34
CA ILE A 305 -10.64 2.40 -8.53
C ILE A 305 -10.64 1.50 -9.76
N LEU A 306 -10.08 0.30 -9.65
CA LEU A 306 -10.06 -0.67 -10.74
C LEU A 306 -11.48 -1.05 -11.19
N ASN A 307 -12.38 -1.31 -10.23
CA ASN A 307 -13.78 -1.62 -10.52
C ASN A 307 -14.57 -0.45 -11.12
N LEU A 308 -14.13 0.79 -10.89
CA LEU A 308 -14.72 1.96 -11.54
C LEU A 308 -14.20 2.20 -12.97
N ALA A 309 -13.22 1.42 -13.44
CA ALA A 309 -12.80 1.47 -14.84
C ALA A 309 -13.99 1.12 -15.76
N PRO A 310 -14.22 1.89 -16.85
CA PRO A 310 -15.37 1.67 -17.75
C PRO A 310 -15.15 0.45 -18.63
N VAL A 311 -14.90 -0.70 -18.02
CA VAL A 311 -14.63 -2.00 -18.66
C VAL A 311 -15.61 -3.05 -18.15
N TYR A 312 -16.43 -3.60 -19.03
CA TYR A 312 -17.30 -4.72 -18.69
C TYR A 312 -16.47 -6.01 -18.49
N PRO A 313 -16.71 -6.82 -17.43
CA PRO A 313 -17.88 -6.82 -16.54
C PRO A 313 -17.76 -6.01 -15.25
N LEU A 314 -16.72 -5.17 -15.07
CA LEU A 314 -16.52 -4.34 -13.89
C LEU A 314 -17.70 -3.36 -13.67
N ASP A 315 -17.85 -2.86 -12.46
CA ASP A 315 -18.92 -1.92 -12.11
C ASP A 315 -18.88 -0.66 -12.97
N GLY A 316 -17.69 -0.12 -13.23
CA GLY A 316 -17.50 1.05 -14.10
C GLY A 316 -18.02 0.84 -15.52
N GLY A 317 -17.90 -0.37 -16.06
CA GLY A 317 -18.49 -0.72 -17.35
C GLY A 317 -20.02 -0.74 -17.31
N GLN A 318 -20.60 -1.25 -16.22
CA GLN A 318 -22.04 -1.25 -15.98
C GLN A 318 -22.56 0.17 -15.73
N ILE A 319 -21.87 0.97 -14.90
CA ILE A 319 -22.17 2.38 -14.67
C ILE A 319 -22.17 3.15 -15.99
N THR A 320 -21.14 2.95 -16.82
CA THR A 320 -21.03 3.60 -18.13
C THR A 320 -22.24 3.29 -19.02
N ARG A 321 -22.67 2.02 -19.05
CA ARG A 321 -23.85 1.61 -19.81
C ARG A 321 -25.12 2.30 -19.31
N GLU A 322 -25.37 2.27 -18.00
CA GLU A 322 -26.59 2.85 -17.43
C GLU A 322 -26.61 4.39 -17.56
N LEU A 323 -25.45 5.06 -17.46
CA LEU A 323 -25.35 6.50 -17.74
C LEU A 323 -25.70 6.83 -19.20
N LEU A 324 -25.18 6.07 -20.17
CA LEU A 324 -25.53 6.27 -21.57
C LEU A 324 -27.03 6.07 -21.83
N VAL A 325 -27.66 5.10 -21.14
CA VAL A 325 -29.13 4.90 -21.22
C VAL A 325 -29.87 6.07 -20.58
N LEU A 326 -29.47 6.55 -19.40
CA LEU A 326 -30.09 7.68 -18.73
C LEU A 326 -30.01 8.99 -19.52
N PHE A 327 -28.92 9.18 -20.26
CA PHE A 327 -28.75 10.34 -21.15
C PHE A 327 -29.40 10.14 -22.53
N ASN A 328 -30.20 9.09 -22.70
CA ASN A 328 -30.89 8.75 -23.95
C ASN A 328 -29.95 8.68 -25.18
N VAL A 329 -28.74 8.19 -24.98
CA VAL A 329 -27.77 8.04 -26.07
C VAL A 329 -28.23 6.90 -27.00
N ASN A 330 -28.39 7.20 -28.27
CA ASN A 330 -28.73 6.17 -29.27
C ASN A 330 -27.68 5.07 -29.27
N ASN A 331 -28.10 3.82 -29.29
CA ASN A 331 -27.24 2.64 -29.25
C ASN A 331 -26.33 2.61 -28.01
N ALA A 332 -26.87 2.93 -26.82
CA ALA A 332 -26.14 3.01 -25.56
C ALA A 332 -25.34 1.73 -25.24
N ILE A 333 -25.95 0.54 -25.46
CA ILE A 333 -25.29 -0.75 -25.19
C ILE A 333 -24.06 -0.98 -26.07
N PRO A 334 -24.17 -0.95 -27.42
CA PRO A 334 -22.98 -1.05 -28.27
C PRO A 334 -21.89 -0.03 -27.96
N LYS A 335 -22.27 1.24 -27.69
CA LYS A 335 -21.30 2.31 -27.34
C LYS A 335 -20.59 2.03 -26.04
N SER A 336 -21.28 1.56 -25.00
CA SER A 336 -20.65 1.18 -23.72
C SER A 336 -19.65 0.03 -23.90
N LEU A 337 -19.96 -0.94 -24.78
CA LEU A 337 -19.04 -2.04 -25.09
C LEU A 337 -17.82 -1.57 -25.88
N PHE A 338 -17.96 -0.59 -26.80
CA PHE A 338 -16.82 0.05 -27.46
C PHE A 338 -15.91 0.75 -26.46
N VAL A 339 -16.47 1.52 -25.52
CA VAL A 339 -15.70 2.15 -24.43
C VAL A 339 -14.97 1.09 -23.62
N SER A 340 -15.66 -0.02 -23.29
CA SER A 340 -15.06 -1.14 -22.54
C SER A 340 -13.86 -1.76 -23.27
N ILE A 341 -14.00 -1.99 -24.58
CA ILE A 341 -12.90 -2.54 -25.39
C ILE A 341 -11.72 -1.57 -25.43
N ALA A 342 -11.97 -0.30 -25.73
CA ALA A 342 -10.92 0.71 -25.86
C ALA A 342 -10.17 0.89 -24.54
N THR A 343 -10.90 1.03 -23.41
CA THR A 343 -10.30 1.17 -22.08
C THR A 343 -9.59 -0.11 -21.65
N GLY A 344 -10.17 -1.29 -21.87
CA GLY A 344 -9.55 -2.56 -21.54
C GLY A 344 -8.23 -2.78 -22.28
N VAL A 345 -8.18 -2.44 -23.58
CA VAL A 345 -6.94 -2.48 -24.38
C VAL A 345 -5.92 -1.48 -23.86
N ALA A 346 -6.34 -0.24 -23.56
CA ALA A 346 -5.44 0.80 -23.06
C ALA A 346 -4.80 0.41 -21.70
N ILE A 347 -5.61 -0.09 -20.75
CA ILE A 347 -5.09 -0.56 -19.45
C ILE A 347 -4.22 -1.82 -19.63
N GLY A 348 -4.57 -2.73 -20.54
CA GLY A 348 -3.75 -3.89 -20.86
C GLY A 348 -2.37 -3.50 -21.39
N ILE A 349 -2.29 -2.53 -22.30
CA ILE A 349 -1.02 -1.98 -22.81
C ILE A 349 -0.24 -1.30 -21.70
N TRP A 350 -0.91 -0.50 -20.85
CA TRP A 350 -0.27 0.12 -19.70
C TRP A 350 0.31 -0.91 -18.73
N GLY A 351 -0.41 -2.02 -18.51
CA GLY A 351 0.08 -3.16 -17.71
C GLY A 351 1.35 -3.77 -18.30
N LEU A 352 1.43 -3.94 -19.63
CA LEU A 352 2.64 -4.41 -20.32
C LEU A 352 3.83 -3.49 -20.06
N ASN A 353 3.64 -2.19 -20.23
CA ASN A 353 4.71 -1.20 -20.05
C ASN A 353 5.22 -1.14 -18.60
N ASN A 354 4.38 -1.53 -17.63
CA ASN A 354 4.72 -1.58 -16.20
C ASN A 354 5.07 -3.00 -15.69
N ASN A 355 5.36 -3.94 -16.59
CA ASN A 355 5.70 -5.34 -16.27
C ASN A 355 4.66 -6.07 -15.39
N SER A 356 3.39 -5.65 -15.45
CA SER A 356 2.28 -6.26 -14.72
C SER A 356 1.53 -7.26 -15.61
N MET A 357 2.05 -8.49 -15.71
CA MET A 357 1.45 -9.55 -16.53
C MET A 357 0.00 -9.88 -16.11
N PHE A 358 -0.28 -9.84 -14.79
CA PHE A 358 -1.63 -10.09 -14.29
C PHE A 358 -2.62 -9.03 -14.79
N LEU A 359 -2.28 -7.76 -14.66
CA LEU A 359 -3.14 -6.66 -15.12
C LEU A 359 -3.35 -6.73 -16.64
N THR A 360 -2.28 -6.96 -17.38
CA THR A 360 -2.29 -7.11 -18.84
C THR A 360 -3.25 -8.19 -19.28
N LEU A 361 -3.06 -9.41 -18.76
CA LEU A 361 -3.88 -10.56 -19.15
C LEU A 361 -5.36 -10.35 -18.77
N MET A 362 -5.61 -9.86 -17.56
CA MET A 362 -6.96 -9.61 -17.05
C MET A 362 -7.72 -8.63 -17.95
N PHE A 363 -7.12 -7.47 -18.29
CA PHE A 363 -7.81 -6.45 -19.08
C PHE A 363 -7.94 -6.83 -20.56
N PHE A 364 -7.00 -7.55 -21.14
CA PHE A 364 -7.17 -8.07 -22.49
C PHE A 364 -8.28 -9.15 -22.58
N LEU A 365 -8.39 -10.02 -21.57
CA LEU A 365 -9.51 -10.98 -21.50
C LEU A 365 -10.86 -10.28 -21.35
N MET A 366 -10.93 -9.20 -20.55
CA MET A 366 -12.15 -8.40 -20.40
C MET A 366 -12.49 -7.65 -21.69
N ALA A 367 -11.51 -7.06 -22.37
CA ALA A 367 -11.71 -6.43 -23.68
C ALA A 367 -12.22 -7.43 -24.72
N TYR A 368 -11.64 -8.63 -24.77
CA TYR A 368 -12.10 -9.70 -25.65
C TYR A 368 -13.51 -10.18 -25.31
N SER A 369 -13.84 -10.32 -24.02
CA SER A 369 -15.20 -10.64 -23.58
C SER A 369 -16.22 -9.58 -24.01
N SER A 370 -15.86 -8.30 -23.87
CA SER A 370 -16.68 -7.17 -24.33
C SER A 370 -16.88 -7.18 -25.84
N TYR A 371 -15.84 -7.54 -26.62
CA TYR A 371 -15.92 -7.70 -28.07
C TYR A 371 -16.85 -8.84 -28.48
N GLN A 372 -16.77 -10.01 -27.83
CA GLN A 372 -17.69 -11.11 -28.07
C GLN A 372 -19.14 -10.72 -27.79
N LEU A 373 -19.38 -9.96 -26.70
CA LEU A 373 -20.73 -9.49 -26.37
C LEU A 373 -21.25 -8.50 -27.41
N LEU A 374 -20.40 -7.60 -27.90
CA LEU A 374 -20.74 -6.68 -28.99
C LEU A 374 -21.13 -7.41 -30.27
N GLN A 375 -20.37 -8.44 -30.67
CA GLN A 375 -20.71 -9.26 -31.84
C GLN A 375 -22.06 -9.98 -31.71
N ARG A 376 -22.35 -10.53 -30.52
CA ARG A 376 -23.65 -11.16 -30.25
C ARG A 376 -24.77 -10.14 -30.40
N TYR A 377 -24.60 -8.95 -29.83
CA TYR A 377 -25.59 -7.88 -29.94
C TYR A 377 -25.85 -7.45 -31.39
N GLN A 378 -24.81 -7.40 -32.26
CA GLN A 378 -24.92 -7.02 -33.66
C GLN A 378 -25.56 -8.09 -34.54
N ARG A 379 -25.46 -9.38 -34.17
CA ARG A 379 -26.05 -10.50 -34.93
C ARG A 379 -27.55 -10.67 -34.67
N GLY A 380 -28.12 -9.85 -33.79
CA GLY A 380 -29.54 -9.88 -33.45
C GLY A 380 -29.92 -11.15 -32.70
N PHE A 381 -29.93 -11.08 -31.39
CA PHE A 381 -30.73 -12.00 -30.63
C PHE A 381 -32.20 -11.76 -30.90
#